data_3411228ad2b9b6856362e74f3cb5e341
#
_entry.id   3411228ad2b9b6856362e74f3cb5e341
#
_cell.length_a   1.000
_cell.length_b   1.000
_cell.length_c   1.000
_cell.angle_alpha   90.00
_cell.angle_beta   90.00
_cell.angle_gamma   90.00
#
_symmetry.space_group_name_H-M   'P 1'
#
loop_
_entity.id
_entity.type
_entity.pdbx_description
1 polymer ?
#
loop_
_entity_poly.entity_id
_entity_poly.type
_entity_poly.pdbx_seq_one_letter_code
_entity_poly.pdbx_strand_id
1 'polypeptide(L)'
;MNNFVKFELIQTISKNLDVNLRSRMSQYEDQFFGDSKINKLEFFRNVVHENLTNEEIDFLNSRCNLEFLRDERTPLEYGVEIAFGWIMEDIIFWAIQDQGIAIKRDGNDQHREYLEVANISSTADYIIDFPWGQKHLELVVSWGDHWIKKDKVDFRATKYNSMLQKGTICLGVEAPTDKAFCIDIKHETEFEQTQNPSWGNKTCYTLPNLHKHLKPIKETIKQINLI
;
A
#
# COMPACT_ATOMS: atom_id res chain seq x y z
N MET A 1 15.44 -4.65 -0.26
CA MET A 1 15.74 -3.20 0.01
C MET A 1 15.73 -3.04 1.51
N ASN A 2 16.72 -2.34 2.09
CA ASN A 2 16.74 -2.16 3.53
C ASN A 2 15.73 -1.10 4.01
N ASN A 3 15.42 -1.09 5.30
CA ASN A 3 14.39 -0.22 5.88
C ASN A 3 14.75 1.27 5.78
N PHE A 4 16.03 1.60 5.89
CA PHE A 4 16.50 2.98 5.76
C PHE A 4 16.16 3.56 4.38
N VAL A 5 16.44 2.81 3.30
CA VAL A 5 16.09 3.23 1.92
C VAL A 5 14.60 3.38 1.74
N LYS A 6 13.78 2.45 2.26
CA LYS A 6 12.32 2.58 2.20
C LYS A 6 11.84 3.86 2.89
N PHE A 7 12.43 4.19 4.03
CA PHE A 7 12.07 5.41 4.76
C PHE A 7 12.45 6.69 4.00
N GLU A 8 13.62 6.73 3.37
CA GLU A 8 14.01 7.86 2.52
C GLU A 8 13.02 8.05 1.36
N LEU A 9 12.57 6.95 0.74
CA LEU A 9 11.53 7.00 -0.30
C LEU A 9 10.21 7.53 0.22
N ILE A 10 9.79 7.08 1.40
CA ILE A 10 8.58 7.58 2.08
C ILE A 10 8.69 9.09 2.33
N GLN A 11 9.82 9.57 2.84
CA GLN A 11 10.03 11.00 3.06
C GLN A 11 9.99 11.80 1.76
N THR A 12 10.59 11.26 0.70
CA THR A 12 10.60 11.90 -0.61
C THR A 12 9.18 12.02 -1.17
N ILE A 13 8.41 10.93 -1.16
CA ILE A 13 7.02 10.91 -1.63
C ILE A 13 6.15 11.85 -0.78
N SER A 14 6.30 11.82 0.54
CA SER A 14 5.57 12.70 1.46
C SER A 14 5.83 14.17 1.12
N LYS A 15 7.10 14.53 0.88
CA LYS A 15 7.48 15.90 0.49
C LYS A 15 6.89 16.28 -0.88
N ASN A 16 6.95 15.40 -1.86
CA ASN A 16 6.44 15.67 -3.21
C ASN A 16 4.91 15.81 -3.25
N LEU A 17 4.23 15.15 -2.31
CA LEU A 17 2.79 15.26 -2.12
C LEU A 17 2.37 16.42 -1.18
N ASP A 18 3.32 17.19 -0.67
CA ASP A 18 3.09 18.27 0.32
C ASP A 18 2.47 17.78 1.65
N VAL A 19 2.63 16.49 1.97
CA VAL A 19 2.16 15.91 3.23
C VAL A 19 3.21 16.12 4.31
N ASN A 20 2.86 16.83 5.38
CA ASN A 20 3.72 16.95 6.56
C ASN A 20 3.66 15.67 7.39
N LEU A 21 4.49 14.69 7.05
CA LEU A 21 4.50 13.37 7.68
C LEU A 21 4.66 13.45 9.21
N ARG A 22 5.56 14.31 9.71
CA ARG A 22 5.79 14.46 11.15
C ARG A 22 4.53 14.95 11.88
N SER A 23 3.85 15.96 11.34
CA SER A 23 2.62 16.49 11.93
C SER A 23 1.48 15.48 11.86
N ARG A 24 1.35 14.77 10.75
CA ARG A 24 0.29 13.75 10.58
C ARG A 24 0.53 12.54 11.46
N MET A 25 1.76 12.06 11.57
CA MET A 25 2.09 10.93 12.44
C MET A 25 1.94 11.27 13.93
N SER A 26 2.07 12.53 14.35
CA SER A 26 1.80 12.90 15.75
C SER A 26 0.36 12.60 16.19
N GLN A 27 -0.57 12.44 15.25
CA GLN A 27 -1.94 11.97 15.52
C GLN A 27 -1.99 10.53 16.06
N TYR A 28 -0.90 9.79 15.98
CA TYR A 28 -0.77 8.44 16.54
C TYR A 28 -0.20 8.44 17.97
N GLU A 29 0.14 9.60 18.53
CA GLU A 29 0.89 9.68 19.80
C GLU A 29 0.19 8.94 20.96
N ASP A 30 -1.14 9.02 21.02
CA ASP A 30 -1.95 8.35 22.04
C ASP A 30 -2.61 7.05 21.56
N GLN A 31 -2.23 6.55 20.38
CA GLN A 31 -2.82 5.34 19.81
C GLN A 31 -1.94 4.12 20.06
N PHE A 32 -2.58 3.01 20.40
CA PHE A 32 -1.95 1.73 20.67
C PHE A 32 -2.42 0.67 19.67
N PHE A 33 -1.63 -0.38 19.46
CA PHE A 33 -2.04 -1.54 18.67
C PHE A 33 -2.98 -2.43 19.46
N GLY A 34 -4.27 -2.40 19.17
CA GLY A 34 -5.28 -3.20 19.83
C GLY A 34 -5.16 -3.12 21.36
N ASP A 35 -5.12 -4.26 22.03
CA ASP A 35 -4.97 -4.38 23.48
C ASP A 35 -3.51 -4.25 23.97
N SER A 36 -2.54 -4.08 23.07
CA SER A 36 -1.14 -3.92 23.47
C SER A 36 -0.89 -2.54 24.04
N LYS A 37 0.19 -2.41 24.84
CA LYS A 37 0.67 -1.13 25.35
C LYS A 37 1.65 -0.44 24.39
N ILE A 38 1.85 -1.00 23.21
CA ILE A 38 2.81 -0.49 22.23
C ILE A 38 2.20 0.70 21.52
N ASN A 39 2.83 1.86 21.70
CA ASN A 39 2.45 3.09 21.01
C ASN A 39 2.78 3.00 19.50
N LYS A 40 1.81 3.32 18.64
CA LYS A 40 1.97 3.21 17.18
C LYS A 40 3.09 4.10 16.64
N LEU A 41 3.18 5.34 17.11
CA LEU A 41 4.19 6.28 16.64
C LEU A 41 5.60 5.81 17.02
N GLU A 42 5.77 5.34 18.27
CA GLU A 42 7.04 4.84 18.75
C GLU A 42 7.45 3.59 17.99
N PHE A 43 6.54 2.65 17.79
CA PHE A 43 6.77 1.46 16.96
C PHE A 43 7.25 1.81 15.56
N PHE A 44 6.57 2.74 14.86
CA PHE A 44 7.01 3.15 13.53
C PHE A 44 8.40 3.81 13.53
N ARG A 45 8.72 4.60 14.54
CA ARG A 45 10.07 5.16 14.71
C ARG A 45 11.10 4.05 14.90
N ASN A 46 10.80 3.06 15.74
CA ASN A 46 11.70 1.95 16.02
C ASN A 46 11.90 1.05 14.79
N VAL A 47 10.85 0.81 14.02
CA VAL A 47 10.94 0.11 12.73
C VAL A 47 11.91 0.82 11.79
N VAL A 48 11.76 2.14 11.64
CA VAL A 48 12.59 2.97 10.76
C VAL A 48 14.06 2.92 11.15
N HIS A 49 14.33 3.00 12.45
CA HIS A 49 15.68 3.02 12.99
C HIS A 49 16.26 1.62 13.27
N GLU A 50 15.52 0.56 12.90
CA GLU A 50 15.91 -0.84 13.16
C GLU A 50 16.20 -1.10 14.66
N ASN A 51 15.45 -0.42 15.54
CA ASN A 51 15.67 -0.41 16.99
C ASN A 51 14.41 -0.88 17.76
N LEU A 52 13.80 -1.97 17.27
CA LEU A 52 12.65 -2.57 17.93
C LEU A 52 13.01 -3.09 19.33
N THR A 53 12.16 -2.78 20.30
CA THR A 53 12.26 -3.32 21.64
C THR A 53 11.89 -4.81 21.68
N ASN A 54 12.27 -5.53 22.72
CA ASN A 54 11.85 -6.93 22.90
C ASN A 54 10.33 -7.06 22.94
N GLU A 55 9.63 -6.11 23.56
CA GLU A 55 8.16 -6.10 23.64
C GLU A 55 7.53 -5.96 22.24
N GLU A 56 8.09 -5.09 21.40
CA GLU A 56 7.64 -4.94 20.01
C GLU A 56 7.92 -6.18 19.17
N ILE A 57 9.10 -6.82 19.35
CA ILE A 57 9.43 -8.08 18.69
C ILE A 57 8.49 -9.20 19.12
N ASP A 58 8.23 -9.33 20.43
CA ASP A 58 7.31 -10.33 20.97
C ASP A 58 5.88 -10.10 20.48
N PHE A 59 5.46 -8.84 20.40
CA PHE A 59 4.17 -8.46 19.82
C PHE A 59 4.06 -8.90 18.34
N LEU A 60 5.07 -8.59 17.52
CA LEU A 60 5.12 -9.02 16.13
C LEU A 60 5.06 -10.53 15.99
N ASN A 61 5.86 -11.25 16.76
CA ASN A 61 5.89 -12.71 16.75
C ASN A 61 4.55 -13.32 17.19
N SER A 62 3.86 -12.72 18.15
CA SER A 62 2.56 -13.21 18.63
C SER A 62 1.43 -13.04 17.63
N ARG A 63 1.54 -12.04 16.74
CA ARG A 63 0.51 -11.70 15.76
C ARG A 63 0.74 -12.32 14.38
N CYS A 64 1.98 -12.71 14.08
CA CYS A 64 2.33 -13.41 12.85
C CYS A 64 2.36 -14.91 13.08
N ASN A 65 1.30 -15.61 12.73
CA ASN A 65 1.31 -17.08 12.78
C ASN A 65 2.13 -17.63 11.60
N LEU A 66 3.31 -18.19 11.89
CA LEU A 66 4.26 -18.73 10.89
C LEU A 66 3.63 -19.80 9.99
N GLU A 67 2.65 -20.56 10.50
CA GLU A 67 1.98 -21.62 9.71
C GLU A 67 1.23 -21.09 8.50
N PHE A 68 0.88 -19.79 8.49
CA PHE A 68 0.18 -19.14 7.39
C PHE A 68 1.07 -18.28 6.51
N LEU A 69 2.33 -18.06 6.87
CA LEU A 69 3.28 -17.36 6.01
C LEU A 69 3.66 -18.26 4.84
N ARG A 70 3.15 -17.92 3.67
CA ARG A 70 3.41 -18.66 2.41
C ARG A 70 4.70 -18.24 1.73
N ASP A 71 5.46 -17.37 2.35
CA ASP A 71 6.74 -16.87 1.86
C ASP A 71 7.84 -17.10 2.91
N GLU A 72 9.08 -16.88 2.51
CA GLU A 72 10.26 -17.16 3.33
C GLU A 72 10.54 -16.10 4.40
N ARG A 73 9.69 -15.08 4.54
CA ARG A 73 9.88 -14.01 5.52
C ARG A 73 9.60 -14.50 6.94
N THR A 74 10.40 -14.04 7.88
CA THR A 74 10.11 -14.18 9.31
C THR A 74 8.90 -13.32 9.71
N PRO A 75 8.23 -13.61 10.85
CA PRO A 75 7.16 -12.74 11.37
C PRO A 75 7.60 -11.29 11.54
N LEU A 76 8.83 -11.08 12.00
CA LEU A 76 9.41 -9.75 12.16
C LEU A 76 9.54 -9.01 10.82
N GLU A 77 10.13 -9.66 9.81
CA GLU A 77 10.25 -9.09 8.46
C GLU A 77 8.88 -8.78 7.88
N TYR A 78 7.92 -9.67 8.04
CA TYR A 78 6.55 -9.47 7.57
C TYR A 78 5.88 -8.27 8.26
N GLY A 79 5.99 -8.18 9.59
CA GLY A 79 5.42 -7.07 10.36
C GLY A 79 6.04 -5.72 10.02
N VAL A 80 7.35 -5.68 9.80
CA VAL A 80 8.07 -4.47 9.36
C VAL A 80 7.63 -4.04 7.96
N GLU A 81 7.47 -4.99 7.04
CA GLU A 81 6.95 -4.72 5.69
C GLU A 81 5.54 -4.13 5.71
N ILE A 82 4.64 -4.68 6.56
CA ILE A 82 3.30 -4.14 6.74
C ILE A 82 3.34 -2.71 7.29
N ALA A 83 4.19 -2.44 8.29
CA ALA A 83 4.31 -1.11 8.86
C ALA A 83 4.71 -0.06 7.81
N PHE A 84 5.66 -0.38 6.92
CA PHE A 84 6.01 0.50 5.79
C PHE A 84 4.85 0.66 4.80
N GLY A 85 4.11 -0.41 4.53
CA GLY A 85 2.89 -0.37 3.72
C GLY A 85 1.89 0.63 4.29
N TRP A 86 1.57 0.53 5.57
CA TRP A 86 0.64 1.42 6.26
C TRP A 86 1.07 2.88 6.25
N ILE A 87 2.36 3.17 6.46
CA ILE A 87 2.86 4.55 6.38
C ILE A 87 2.64 5.11 4.96
N MET A 88 2.93 4.34 3.93
CA MET A 88 2.70 4.76 2.55
C MET A 88 1.21 4.98 2.26
N GLU A 89 0.37 4.06 2.69
CA GLU A 89 -1.08 4.20 2.57
C GLU A 89 -1.58 5.47 3.26
N ASP A 90 -1.10 5.76 4.48
CA ASP A 90 -1.51 6.96 5.20
C ASP A 90 -1.08 8.24 4.50
N ILE A 91 0.12 8.28 3.91
CA ILE A 91 0.57 9.42 3.10
C ILE A 91 -0.35 9.64 1.90
N ILE A 92 -0.69 8.58 1.19
CA ILE A 92 -1.59 8.65 0.03
C ILE A 92 -3.00 9.08 0.46
N PHE A 93 -3.50 8.52 1.56
CA PHE A 93 -4.78 8.92 2.15
C PHE A 93 -4.83 10.43 2.45
N TRP A 94 -3.82 10.94 3.14
CA TRP A 94 -3.76 12.36 3.47
C TRP A 94 -3.58 13.25 2.24
N ALA A 95 -2.77 12.82 1.27
CA ALA A 95 -2.60 13.56 0.02
C ALA A 95 -3.89 13.67 -0.78
N ILE A 96 -4.69 12.61 -0.84
CA ILE A 96 -6.02 12.60 -1.49
C ILE A 96 -6.99 13.50 -0.71
N GLN A 97 -7.01 13.39 0.62
CA GLN A 97 -7.87 14.20 1.49
C GLN A 97 -7.54 15.69 1.38
N ASP A 98 -6.26 16.04 1.31
CA ASP A 98 -5.79 17.43 1.17
C ASP A 98 -6.14 18.04 -0.20
N GLN A 99 -6.53 17.23 -1.21
CA GLN A 99 -7.13 17.70 -2.47
C GLN A 99 -8.65 17.96 -2.35
N GLY A 100 -9.23 17.81 -1.15
CA GLY A 100 -10.66 17.97 -0.93
C GLY A 100 -11.52 16.79 -1.37
N ILE A 101 -10.90 15.63 -1.66
CA ILE A 101 -11.61 14.41 -2.04
C ILE A 101 -12.10 13.72 -0.77
N ALA A 102 -13.39 13.39 -0.73
CA ALA A 102 -13.96 12.63 0.37
C ALA A 102 -13.51 11.17 0.25
N ILE A 103 -12.59 10.77 1.15
CA ILE A 103 -12.00 9.43 1.19
C ILE A 103 -12.08 8.87 2.61
N LYS A 104 -12.31 7.59 2.73
CA LYS A 104 -12.26 6.85 4.00
C LYS A 104 -11.47 5.56 3.81
N ARG A 105 -10.82 5.11 4.91
CA ARG A 105 -10.17 3.80 4.92
C ARG A 105 -11.21 2.70 4.85
N ASP A 106 -10.90 1.64 4.14
CA ASP A 106 -11.65 0.39 4.04
C ASP A 106 -10.66 -0.75 4.30
N GLY A 107 -11.12 -1.98 4.27
CA GLY A 107 -10.24 -3.11 4.54
C GLY A 107 -10.15 -3.48 6.03
N ASN A 108 -9.57 -4.63 6.29
CA ASN A 108 -9.50 -5.19 7.64
C ASN A 108 -8.48 -4.49 8.52
N ASP A 109 -7.49 -3.83 7.92
CA ASP A 109 -6.42 -3.12 8.62
C ASP A 109 -6.63 -1.60 8.70
N GLN A 110 -7.87 -1.13 8.43
CA GLN A 110 -8.22 0.29 8.46
C GLN A 110 -7.86 0.99 9.79
N HIS A 111 -7.83 0.25 10.89
CA HIS A 111 -7.44 0.75 12.21
C HIS A 111 -5.95 0.63 12.50
N ARG A 112 -5.16 0.14 11.53
CA ARG A 112 -3.73 -0.14 11.70
C ARG A 112 -3.45 -1.08 12.85
N GLU A 113 -4.33 -2.04 13.07
CA GLU A 113 -4.13 -3.13 13.98
C GLU A 113 -3.45 -4.29 13.28
N TYR A 114 -2.56 -4.98 13.99
CA TYR A 114 -1.96 -6.19 13.45
C TYR A 114 -3.02 -7.27 13.33
N LEU A 115 -3.26 -7.70 12.09
CA LEU A 115 -4.19 -8.78 11.79
C LEU A 115 -3.46 -10.12 11.79
N GLU A 116 -4.10 -11.14 12.33
CA GLU A 116 -3.71 -12.52 12.03
C GLU A 116 -3.85 -12.75 10.52
N VAL A 117 -2.84 -13.39 9.92
CA VAL A 117 -2.78 -13.62 8.46
C VAL A 117 -4.04 -14.27 7.90
N ALA A 118 -4.74 -15.08 8.73
CA ALA A 118 -6.00 -15.71 8.37
C ALA A 118 -7.16 -14.74 8.11
N ASN A 119 -7.07 -13.50 8.58
CA ASN A 119 -8.15 -12.50 8.51
C ASN A 119 -7.92 -11.44 7.43
N ILE A 120 -6.89 -11.58 6.58
CA ILE A 120 -6.65 -10.65 5.48
C ILE A 120 -7.76 -10.84 4.42
N SER A 121 -8.60 -9.83 4.28
CA SER A 121 -9.62 -9.79 3.25
C SER A 121 -9.10 -9.24 1.92
N SER A 122 -9.83 -9.50 0.85
CA SER A 122 -9.60 -8.90 -0.47
C SER A 122 -10.35 -7.56 -0.64
N THR A 123 -10.66 -6.86 0.47
CA THR A 123 -11.24 -5.51 0.40
C THR A 123 -10.19 -4.52 -0.07
N ALA A 124 -10.64 -3.46 -0.75
CA ALA A 124 -9.76 -2.38 -1.16
C ALA A 124 -9.30 -1.57 0.05
N ASP A 125 -8.23 -0.80 -0.10
CA ASP A 125 -7.65 -0.02 1.00
C ASP A 125 -8.52 1.18 1.38
N TYR A 126 -9.27 1.73 0.40
CA TYR A 126 -10.09 2.93 0.58
C TYR A 126 -11.41 2.89 -0.20
N ILE A 127 -12.34 3.74 0.25
CA ILE A 127 -13.52 4.13 -0.50
C ILE A 127 -13.45 5.64 -0.73
N ILE A 128 -13.69 6.06 -1.97
CA ILE A 128 -13.79 7.46 -2.39
C ILE A 128 -15.26 7.77 -2.68
N ASP A 129 -15.75 8.87 -2.12
CA ASP A 129 -17.09 9.38 -2.37
C ASP A 129 -17.03 10.45 -3.48
N PHE A 130 -17.44 10.08 -4.69
CA PHE A 130 -17.62 11.01 -5.79
C PHE A 130 -19.06 11.56 -5.84
N PRO A 131 -19.33 12.71 -6.47
CA PRO A 131 -20.68 13.24 -6.62
C PRO A 131 -21.66 12.29 -7.28
N TRP A 132 -21.16 11.36 -8.10
CA TRP A 132 -21.95 10.39 -8.86
C TRP A 132 -21.98 8.98 -8.24
N GLY A 133 -21.31 8.76 -7.10
CA GLY A 133 -21.33 7.50 -6.38
C GLY A 133 -19.98 7.15 -5.73
N GLN A 134 -19.94 6.00 -5.05
CA GLN A 134 -18.75 5.51 -4.38
C GLN A 134 -17.91 4.64 -5.31
N LYS A 135 -16.58 4.71 -5.15
CA LYS A 135 -15.62 3.81 -5.79
C LYS A 135 -14.64 3.27 -4.75
N HIS A 136 -14.29 2.00 -4.91
CA HIS A 136 -13.16 1.43 -4.18
C HIS A 136 -11.84 1.88 -4.81
N LEU A 137 -10.84 2.14 -3.98
CA LEU A 137 -9.47 2.42 -4.39
C LEU A 137 -8.53 1.42 -3.74
N GLU A 138 -7.75 0.76 -4.56
CA GLU A 138 -6.68 -0.16 -4.16
C GLU A 138 -5.33 0.51 -4.39
N LEU A 139 -4.48 0.56 -3.38
CA LEU A 139 -3.11 1.01 -3.48
C LEU A 139 -2.16 -0.17 -3.66
N VAL A 140 -1.31 -0.10 -4.67
CA VAL A 140 -0.20 -1.03 -4.83
C VAL A 140 1.11 -0.26 -4.89
N VAL A 141 2.10 -0.70 -4.11
CA VAL A 141 3.39 -0.02 -4.00
C VAL A 141 4.51 -0.92 -4.49
N SER A 142 5.29 -0.42 -5.42
CA SER A 142 6.59 -1.01 -5.77
C SER A 142 7.70 -0.28 -5.05
N TRP A 143 8.42 -0.98 -4.20
CA TRP A 143 9.60 -0.45 -3.52
C TRP A 143 10.87 -0.49 -4.39
N GLY A 144 10.83 -1.23 -5.52
CA GLY A 144 11.89 -1.31 -6.52
C GLY A 144 11.49 -0.63 -7.84
N ASP A 145 12.43 -0.52 -8.76
CA ASP A 145 12.24 0.07 -10.09
C ASP A 145 11.86 -0.97 -11.17
N HIS A 146 11.37 -2.12 -10.74
CA HIS A 146 11.12 -3.23 -11.64
C HIS A 146 9.93 -3.02 -12.59
N TRP A 147 8.96 -2.19 -12.20
CA TRP A 147 7.84 -1.85 -13.09
C TRP A 147 8.31 -1.04 -14.29
N ILE A 148 9.14 0.00 -14.06
CA ILE A 148 9.71 0.79 -15.14
C ILE A 148 10.67 -0.06 -15.98
N LYS A 149 11.55 -0.86 -15.36
CA LYS A 149 12.49 -1.71 -16.09
C LYS A 149 11.83 -2.76 -16.96
N LYS A 150 10.70 -3.31 -16.53
CA LYS A 150 9.94 -4.33 -17.26
C LYS A 150 8.83 -3.73 -18.12
N ASP A 151 8.58 -2.46 -17.98
CA ASP A 151 7.48 -1.72 -18.63
C ASP A 151 6.12 -2.40 -18.46
N LYS A 152 5.87 -2.97 -17.29
CA LYS A 152 4.62 -3.68 -16.97
C LYS A 152 4.36 -3.80 -15.47
N VAL A 153 3.10 -4.03 -15.12
CA VAL A 153 2.69 -4.46 -13.80
C VAL A 153 1.86 -5.73 -13.87
N ASP A 154 2.16 -6.69 -13.00
CA ASP A 154 1.45 -7.96 -12.92
C ASP A 154 0.56 -8.00 -11.67
N PHE A 155 -0.70 -8.39 -11.83
CA PHE A 155 -1.65 -8.61 -10.73
C PHE A 155 -1.96 -10.11 -10.63
N ARG A 156 -1.92 -10.67 -9.42
CA ARG A 156 -2.43 -12.04 -9.20
C ARG A 156 -3.88 -12.11 -9.65
N ALA A 157 -4.26 -13.22 -10.29
CA ALA A 157 -5.61 -13.38 -10.86
C ALA A 157 -6.73 -13.16 -9.82
N THR A 158 -6.54 -13.64 -8.59
CA THR A 158 -7.51 -13.42 -7.50
C THR A 158 -7.70 -11.95 -7.17
N LYS A 159 -6.61 -11.18 -7.09
CA LYS A 159 -6.64 -9.73 -6.82
C LYS A 159 -7.30 -8.98 -7.97
N TYR A 160 -6.85 -9.24 -9.20
CA TYR A 160 -7.41 -8.60 -10.40
C TYR A 160 -8.92 -8.85 -10.51
N ASN A 161 -9.37 -10.11 -10.38
CA ASN A 161 -10.78 -10.45 -10.47
C ASN A 161 -11.62 -9.78 -9.38
N SER A 162 -11.10 -9.66 -8.16
CA SER A 162 -11.76 -8.92 -7.08
C SER A 162 -11.91 -7.44 -7.42
N MET A 163 -10.85 -6.80 -7.92
CA MET A 163 -10.88 -5.39 -8.33
C MET A 163 -11.86 -5.17 -9.50
N LEU A 164 -11.84 -6.06 -10.50
CA LEU A 164 -12.74 -6.00 -11.65
C LEU A 164 -14.21 -6.12 -11.23
N GLN A 165 -14.52 -7.08 -10.37
CA GLN A 165 -15.88 -7.30 -9.87
C GLN A 165 -16.43 -6.08 -9.11
N LYS A 166 -15.58 -5.43 -8.32
CA LYS A 166 -15.94 -4.25 -7.52
C LYS A 166 -15.89 -2.93 -8.31
N GLY A 167 -15.33 -2.91 -9.52
CA GLY A 167 -15.07 -1.69 -10.28
C GLY A 167 -14.10 -0.77 -9.55
N THR A 168 -13.00 -1.37 -9.07
CA THR A 168 -11.99 -0.69 -8.24
C THR A 168 -11.08 0.19 -9.10
N ILE A 169 -10.76 1.37 -8.61
CA ILE A 169 -9.64 2.19 -9.11
C ILE A 169 -8.35 1.61 -8.50
N CYS A 170 -7.37 1.35 -9.34
CA CYS A 170 -6.03 0.94 -8.88
C CYS A 170 -5.07 2.11 -8.98
N LEU A 171 -4.49 2.50 -7.85
CA LEU A 171 -3.40 3.47 -7.76
C LEU A 171 -2.11 2.70 -7.51
N GLY A 172 -1.22 2.69 -8.50
CA GLY A 172 0.10 2.09 -8.37
C GLY A 172 1.17 3.14 -8.16
N VAL A 173 2.01 2.97 -7.14
CA VAL A 173 3.12 3.88 -6.82
C VAL A 173 4.44 3.14 -6.98
N GLU A 174 5.32 3.62 -7.85
CA GLU A 174 6.70 3.18 -7.95
C GLU A 174 7.59 4.13 -7.16
N ALA A 175 7.83 3.78 -5.91
CA ALA A 175 8.46 4.65 -4.93
C ALA A 175 9.84 5.21 -5.36
N PRO A 176 10.75 4.42 -5.97
CA PRO A 176 12.09 4.93 -6.34
C PRO A 176 12.09 6.05 -7.37
N THR A 177 11.04 6.16 -8.18
CA THR A 177 10.99 7.12 -9.30
C THR A 177 9.99 8.24 -9.10
N ASP A 178 9.28 8.23 -7.96
CA ASP A 178 8.19 9.17 -7.67
C ASP A 178 7.12 9.21 -8.77
N LYS A 179 6.90 8.06 -9.41
CA LYS A 179 5.89 7.90 -10.44
C LYS A 179 4.75 7.03 -9.97
N ALA A 180 3.59 7.28 -10.51
CA ALA A 180 2.39 6.52 -10.22
C ALA A 180 1.53 6.36 -11.46
N PHE A 181 0.65 5.36 -11.46
CA PHE A 181 -0.45 5.24 -12.40
C PHE A 181 -1.77 5.16 -11.62
N CYS A 182 -2.83 5.62 -12.24
CA CYS A 182 -4.18 5.52 -11.70
C CYS A 182 -5.12 5.04 -12.82
N ILE A 183 -5.71 3.87 -12.64
CA ILE A 183 -6.56 3.23 -13.64
C ILE A 183 -7.87 2.71 -13.02
N ASP A 184 -8.97 2.88 -13.74
CA ASP A 184 -10.22 2.18 -13.43
C ASP A 184 -10.15 0.78 -14.06
N ILE A 185 -10.02 -0.24 -13.23
CA ILE A 185 -9.82 -1.63 -13.70
C ILE A 185 -10.95 -2.10 -14.62
N LYS A 186 -12.17 -1.60 -14.43
CA LYS A 186 -13.33 -1.99 -15.24
C LYS A 186 -13.28 -1.41 -16.65
N HIS A 187 -12.67 -0.25 -16.80
CA HIS A 187 -12.60 0.48 -18.07
C HIS A 187 -11.25 0.31 -18.79
N GLU A 188 -10.25 -0.26 -18.10
CA GLU A 188 -8.95 -0.53 -18.70
C GLU A 188 -9.00 -1.82 -19.53
N THR A 189 -8.72 -1.72 -20.81
CA THR A 189 -8.83 -2.84 -21.78
C THR A 189 -7.49 -3.44 -22.19
N GLU A 190 -6.38 -2.85 -21.77
CA GLU A 190 -5.04 -3.31 -22.17
C GLU A 190 -4.53 -4.51 -21.33
N PHE A 191 -5.28 -4.97 -20.33
CA PHE A 191 -4.87 -6.12 -19.52
C PHE A 191 -4.82 -7.42 -20.33
N GLU A 192 -3.69 -8.10 -20.22
CA GLU A 192 -3.45 -9.40 -20.85
C GLU A 192 -3.36 -10.50 -19.78
N GLN A 193 -3.98 -11.65 -20.04
CA GLN A 193 -3.80 -12.82 -19.18
C GLN A 193 -2.47 -13.48 -19.51
N THR A 194 -1.58 -13.58 -18.53
CA THR A 194 -0.23 -14.12 -18.66
C THR A 194 0.10 -15.10 -17.53
N GLN A 195 1.34 -15.59 -17.51
CA GLN A 195 1.89 -16.37 -16.41
C GLN A 195 3.10 -15.63 -15.83
N ASN A 196 3.22 -15.56 -14.50
CA ASN A 196 4.38 -14.96 -13.87
C ASN A 196 5.34 -16.05 -13.35
N PRO A 197 6.54 -16.18 -13.95
CA PRO A 197 7.54 -17.18 -13.55
C PRO A 197 8.00 -17.01 -12.10
N SER A 198 8.11 -15.76 -11.61
CA SER A 198 8.51 -15.47 -10.23
C SER A 198 7.48 -15.91 -9.20
N TRP A 199 6.25 -16.21 -9.61
CA TRP A 199 5.18 -16.74 -8.78
C TRP A 199 4.90 -18.23 -9.06
N GLY A 200 5.88 -18.96 -9.60
CA GLY A 200 5.73 -20.38 -9.96
C GLY A 200 4.78 -20.60 -11.15
N ASN A 201 4.88 -19.75 -12.17
CA ASN A 201 4.03 -19.78 -13.38
C ASN A 201 2.51 -19.66 -13.08
N LYS A 202 2.15 -18.97 -11.99
CA LYS A 202 0.74 -18.70 -11.70
C LYS A 202 0.16 -17.72 -12.69
N THR A 203 -1.11 -17.92 -13.04
CA THR A 203 -1.88 -17.00 -13.87
C THR A 203 -1.93 -15.62 -13.22
N CYS A 204 -1.65 -14.61 -13.99
CA CYS A 204 -1.75 -13.21 -13.63
C CYS A 204 -2.37 -12.40 -14.76
N TYR A 205 -2.76 -11.18 -14.45
CA TYR A 205 -3.17 -10.17 -15.42
C TYR A 205 -2.10 -9.09 -15.46
N THR A 206 -1.57 -8.86 -16.64
CA THR A 206 -0.47 -7.93 -16.90
C THR A 206 -1.00 -6.70 -17.60
N LEU A 207 -0.70 -5.52 -17.09
CA LEU A 207 -0.82 -4.26 -17.82
C LEU A 207 0.53 -3.99 -18.50
N PRO A 208 0.64 -4.14 -19.82
CA PRO A 208 1.86 -3.86 -20.56
C PRO A 208 1.99 -2.36 -20.86
N ASN A 209 3.12 -1.94 -21.40
CA ASN A 209 3.39 -0.56 -21.80
C ASN A 209 3.14 0.46 -20.67
N LEU A 210 3.53 0.10 -19.46
CA LEU A 210 3.22 0.85 -18.25
C LEU A 210 3.70 2.30 -18.31
N HIS A 211 4.76 2.60 -19.10
CA HIS A 211 5.25 3.96 -19.32
C HIS A 211 4.18 4.93 -19.82
N LYS A 212 3.15 4.46 -20.52
CA LYS A 212 2.03 5.30 -21.01
C LYS A 212 1.13 5.79 -19.86
N HIS A 213 1.08 5.04 -18.78
CA HIS A 213 0.22 5.31 -17.62
C HIS A 213 0.97 6.03 -16.49
N LEU A 214 2.31 5.94 -16.48
CA LEU A 214 3.14 6.51 -15.41
C LEU A 214 3.29 8.02 -15.56
N LYS A 215 2.91 8.73 -14.49
CA LYS A 215 3.04 10.18 -14.34
C LYS A 215 3.68 10.50 -12.99
N PRO A 216 4.18 11.73 -12.76
CA PRO A 216 4.55 12.16 -11.43
C PRO A 216 3.41 11.89 -10.43
N ILE A 217 3.73 11.38 -9.25
CA ILE A 217 2.72 10.95 -8.27
C ILE A 217 1.73 12.08 -7.92
N LYS A 218 2.23 13.31 -7.81
CA LYS A 218 1.40 14.50 -7.52
C LYS A 218 0.34 14.77 -8.59
N GLU A 219 0.70 14.56 -9.86
CA GLU A 219 -0.23 14.69 -10.98
C GLU A 219 -1.25 13.56 -10.97
N THR A 220 -0.80 12.35 -10.69
CA THR A 220 -1.66 11.16 -10.61
C THR A 220 -2.71 11.29 -9.52
N ILE A 221 -2.34 11.79 -8.33
CA ILE A 221 -3.30 12.03 -7.24
C ILE A 221 -4.36 13.07 -7.66
N LYS A 222 -3.96 14.14 -8.34
CA LYS A 222 -4.92 15.14 -8.86
C LYS A 222 -5.91 14.57 -9.87
N GLN A 223 -5.50 13.56 -10.64
CA GLN A 223 -6.36 12.94 -11.64
C GLN A 223 -7.45 12.05 -11.06
N ILE A 224 -7.33 11.61 -9.80
CA ILE A 224 -8.38 10.83 -9.13
C ILE A 224 -9.73 11.55 -9.18
N ASN A 225 -9.73 12.89 -9.12
CA ASN A 225 -10.96 13.69 -9.25
C ASN A 225 -11.60 13.65 -10.65
N LEU A 226 -10.91 13.16 -11.65
CA LEU A 226 -11.34 13.17 -13.05
C LEU A 226 -11.84 11.80 -13.55
N ILE A 227 -11.70 10.77 -12.71
CA ILE A 227 -12.19 9.43 -12.97
C ILE A 227 -13.65 9.32 -12.58
#